data_f5c20fb389374210d6056e997631ed90
#
_entry.id   f5c20fb389374210d6056e997631ed90
#
_cell.length_a   1.000
_cell.length_b   1.000
_cell.length_c   1.000
_cell.angle_alpha   90.00
_cell.angle_beta   90.00
_cell.angle_gamma   90.00
#
_symmetry.space_group_name_H-M   'P 1'
#
loop_
_entity.id
_entity.type
_entity.pdbx_description
1 polymer ?
#
loop_
_entity_poly.entity_id
_entity_poly.type
_entity_poly.pdbx_seq_one_letter_code
_entity_poly.pdbx_strand_id
1 'polypeptide(L)'
;MTTAFQVDGVGPWIEKDPNAVVDYHVAWSDWLAGDTIATATWTLATGIVKDSQSINSGALTLDGVSHGANTVATVWISGGTAGIEYSVACRITTAGGRTDERTFRVVVRER
;
A
#
# COMPACT_ATOMS: atom_id res chain seq x y z
N MET A 1 -8.25 -9.11 1.75
CA MET A 1 -8.57 -8.00 2.67
C MET A 1 -8.55 -6.67 1.93
N THR A 2 -9.41 -5.81 2.31
CA THR A 2 -9.51 -4.49 1.73
C THR A 2 -8.91 -3.46 2.64
N THR A 3 -8.25 -2.46 2.09
CA THR A 3 -7.67 -1.38 2.85
C THR A 3 -8.35 -0.06 2.50
N ALA A 4 -9.03 0.53 3.49
CA ALA A 4 -9.64 1.84 3.34
C ALA A 4 -8.76 2.89 4.02
N PHE A 5 -8.17 3.76 3.22
CA PHE A 5 -7.35 4.83 3.76
C PHE A 5 -8.21 5.98 4.28
N GLN A 6 -7.85 6.48 5.46
CA GLN A 6 -8.38 7.73 5.97
C GLN A 6 -7.60 8.88 5.34
N VAL A 7 -8.20 10.05 5.27
CA VAL A 7 -7.53 11.25 4.76
C VAL A 7 -7.75 12.39 5.73
N ASP A 8 -6.66 13.03 6.12
CA ASP A 8 -6.69 14.24 6.94
C ASP A 8 -5.92 15.36 6.23
N GLY A 9 -5.60 16.44 6.91
CA GLY A 9 -4.86 17.56 6.31
C GLY A 9 -3.42 17.24 5.94
N VAL A 10 -2.90 16.06 6.32
CA VAL A 10 -1.53 15.62 6.03
C VAL A 10 -1.50 14.59 4.91
N GLY A 11 -2.61 13.91 4.63
CA GLY A 11 -2.71 12.92 3.56
C GLY A 11 -3.32 11.60 4.02
N PRO A 12 -3.23 10.55 3.20
CA PRO A 12 -3.84 9.26 3.52
C PRO A 12 -3.13 8.56 4.67
N TRP A 13 -3.91 7.89 5.52
CA TRP A 13 -3.40 7.12 6.64
C TRP A 13 -4.33 5.95 6.96
N ILE A 14 -3.79 4.96 7.68
CA ILE A 14 -4.55 3.80 8.13
C ILE A 14 -4.04 3.34 9.49
N GLU A 15 -4.94 2.81 10.33
CA GLU A 15 -4.59 2.30 11.64
C GLU A 15 -4.08 0.86 11.58
N LYS A 16 -3.18 0.54 12.52
CA LYS A 16 -2.66 -0.81 12.70
C LYS A 16 -2.44 -1.08 14.18
N ASP A 17 -2.85 -2.25 14.66
CA ASP A 17 -2.50 -2.72 16.00
C ASP A 17 -1.00 -3.10 16.02
N PRO A 18 -0.26 -2.81 17.10
CA PRO A 18 1.18 -3.14 17.17
C PRO A 18 1.48 -4.64 17.00
N ASN A 19 0.55 -5.51 17.35
CA ASN A 19 0.72 -6.95 17.24
C ASN A 19 0.14 -7.54 15.95
N ALA A 20 -0.45 -6.72 15.10
CA ALA A 20 -1.06 -7.19 13.86
C ALA A 20 -0.02 -7.31 12.73
N VAL A 21 -0.24 -8.30 11.88
CA VAL A 21 0.44 -8.43 10.59
C VAL A 21 -0.63 -8.22 9.53
N VAL A 22 -0.53 -7.13 8.78
CA VAL A 22 -1.63 -6.66 7.93
C VAL A 22 -1.14 -6.34 6.52
N ASP A 23 -2.00 -6.64 5.55
CA ASP A 23 -1.78 -6.32 4.16
C ASP A 23 -2.40 -4.96 3.81
N TYR A 24 -1.63 -4.15 3.10
CA TYR A 24 -2.08 -2.85 2.59
C TYR A 24 -1.94 -2.85 1.08
N HIS A 25 -2.93 -2.26 0.41
CA HIS A 25 -3.03 -2.27 -1.05
C HIS A 25 -3.07 -0.84 -1.58
N VAL A 26 -2.26 -0.57 -2.59
CA VAL A 26 -2.33 0.67 -3.35
C VAL A 26 -2.83 0.33 -4.75
N ALA A 27 -4.04 0.80 -5.07
CA ALA A 27 -4.64 0.60 -6.38
C ALA A 27 -4.20 1.71 -7.32
N TRP A 28 -3.52 1.35 -8.40
CA TRP A 28 -2.98 2.28 -9.37
C TRP A 28 -3.82 2.36 -10.66
N SER A 29 -4.91 1.61 -10.71
CA SER A 29 -5.69 1.40 -11.95
C SER A 29 -6.03 2.70 -12.69
N ASP A 30 -6.53 3.71 -11.97
CA ASP A 30 -6.95 4.96 -12.60
C ASP A 30 -5.78 5.73 -13.18
N TRP A 31 -4.67 5.81 -12.42
CA TRP A 31 -3.47 6.48 -12.87
C TRP A 31 -2.82 5.76 -14.07
N LEU A 32 -2.87 4.43 -14.05
CA LEU A 32 -2.27 3.61 -15.11
C LEU A 32 -2.95 3.79 -16.46
N ALA A 33 -4.27 3.97 -16.48
CA ALA A 33 -5.05 4.19 -17.69
C ALA A 33 -4.74 3.17 -18.79
N GLY A 34 -4.74 1.88 -18.43
CA GLY A 34 -4.48 0.75 -19.33
C GLY A 34 -3.04 0.25 -19.34
N ASP A 35 -2.11 0.97 -18.72
CA ASP A 35 -0.75 0.48 -18.48
C ASP A 35 -0.73 -0.52 -17.33
N THR A 36 0.40 -1.18 -17.08
CA THR A 36 0.54 -2.15 -16.01
C THR A 36 1.81 -1.88 -15.19
N ILE A 37 1.80 -2.36 -13.95
CA ILE A 37 2.95 -2.26 -13.06
C ILE A 37 3.97 -3.35 -13.45
N ALA A 38 5.18 -2.93 -13.76
CA ALA A 38 6.30 -3.86 -13.99
C ALA A 38 7.01 -4.17 -12.68
N THR A 39 7.29 -3.16 -11.86
CA THR A 39 7.96 -3.33 -10.56
C THR A 39 7.37 -2.39 -9.53
N ALA A 40 7.44 -2.80 -8.26
CA ALA A 40 7.06 -1.97 -7.13
C ALA A 40 8.15 -2.03 -6.06
N THR A 41 8.51 -0.87 -5.54
CA THR A 41 9.49 -0.75 -4.46
C THR A 41 8.82 -0.07 -3.28
N TRP A 42 8.91 -0.69 -2.10
CA TRP A 42 8.33 -0.19 -0.88
C TRP A 42 9.41 0.32 0.04
N THR A 43 9.26 1.55 0.51
CA THR A 43 10.17 2.16 1.50
C THR A 43 9.37 2.44 2.77
N LEU A 44 9.78 1.83 3.87
CA LEU A 44 9.12 1.93 5.16
C LEU A 44 9.99 2.68 6.15
N ALA A 45 9.37 3.51 6.99
CA ALA A 45 10.07 4.14 8.11
C ALA A 45 10.58 3.09 9.09
N THR A 46 11.67 3.41 9.77
CA THR A 46 12.26 2.53 10.79
C THR A 46 11.25 2.26 11.92
N GLY A 47 11.10 1.00 12.30
CA GLY A 47 10.20 0.57 13.37
C GLY A 47 9.06 -0.30 12.91
N ILE A 48 8.77 -0.32 11.63
CA ILE A 48 7.85 -1.30 11.02
C ILE A 48 8.63 -2.13 9.99
N VAL A 49 8.11 -3.30 9.67
CA VAL A 49 8.81 -4.28 8.85
C VAL A 49 7.95 -4.69 7.67
N LYS A 50 8.56 -4.71 6.50
CA LYS A 50 7.94 -5.29 5.31
C LYS A 50 8.20 -6.80 5.33
N ASP A 51 7.15 -7.59 5.53
CA ASP A 51 7.26 -9.05 5.54
C ASP A 51 7.26 -9.62 4.13
N SER A 52 6.43 -9.07 3.25
CA SER A 52 6.36 -9.48 1.84
C SER A 52 5.69 -8.40 1.01
N GLN A 53 5.80 -8.55 -0.30
CA GLN A 53 5.11 -7.67 -1.25
C GLN A 53 4.70 -8.46 -2.49
N SER A 54 3.70 -7.96 -3.19
CA SER A 54 3.24 -8.57 -4.43
C SER A 54 2.55 -7.56 -5.33
N ILE A 55 2.41 -7.94 -6.60
CA ILE A 55 1.58 -7.25 -7.58
C ILE A 55 0.56 -8.29 -8.03
N ASN A 56 -0.72 -7.90 -8.13
CA ASN A 56 -1.77 -8.87 -8.45
C ASN A 56 -1.56 -9.45 -9.85
N SER A 57 -1.49 -10.78 -9.92
CA SER A 57 -1.32 -11.49 -11.19
C SER A 57 -2.64 -11.74 -11.93
N GLY A 58 -3.75 -11.51 -11.27
CA GLY A 58 -5.09 -11.63 -11.82
C GLY A 58 -5.99 -10.55 -11.27
N ALA A 59 -7.24 -10.51 -11.71
CA ALA A 59 -8.20 -9.52 -11.22
C ALA A 59 -8.32 -9.59 -9.70
N LEU A 60 -8.36 -8.42 -9.05
CA LEU A 60 -8.48 -8.29 -7.61
C LEU A 60 -9.59 -7.29 -7.28
N THR A 61 -10.49 -7.67 -6.40
CA THR A 61 -11.59 -6.81 -5.95
C THR A 61 -11.24 -6.18 -4.61
N LEU A 62 -11.26 -4.85 -4.56
CA LEU A 62 -11.04 -4.05 -3.35
C LEU A 62 -12.24 -3.13 -3.15
N ASP A 63 -12.87 -3.18 -1.98
CA ASP A 63 -14.04 -2.35 -1.65
C ASP A 63 -15.16 -2.43 -2.70
N GLY A 64 -15.37 -3.63 -3.28
CA GLY A 64 -16.38 -3.83 -4.30
C GLY A 64 -15.97 -3.39 -5.71
N VAL A 65 -14.75 -2.89 -5.89
CA VAL A 65 -14.24 -2.44 -7.18
C VAL A 65 -13.24 -3.46 -7.71
N SER A 66 -13.47 -3.95 -8.93
CA SER A 66 -12.56 -4.89 -9.58
C SER A 66 -11.41 -4.16 -10.25
N HIS A 67 -10.20 -4.62 -9.99
CA HIS A 67 -8.97 -4.11 -10.61
C HIS A 67 -8.36 -5.20 -11.47
N GLY A 68 -7.93 -4.84 -12.67
CA GLY A 68 -7.28 -5.79 -13.59
C GLY A 68 -5.94 -6.27 -13.09
N ALA A 69 -5.38 -7.25 -13.78
CA ALA A 69 -4.05 -7.79 -13.44
C ALA A 69 -2.97 -6.71 -13.52
N ASN A 70 -2.01 -6.78 -12.60
CA ASN A 70 -0.84 -5.90 -12.53
C ASN A 70 -1.20 -4.41 -12.36
N THR A 71 -2.24 -4.12 -11.57
CA THR A 71 -2.68 -2.75 -11.29
C THR A 71 -2.70 -2.41 -9.80
N VAL A 72 -2.50 -3.40 -8.92
CA VAL A 72 -2.51 -3.21 -7.46
C VAL A 72 -1.19 -3.69 -6.87
N ALA A 73 -0.53 -2.82 -6.12
CA ALA A 73 0.66 -3.17 -5.35
C ALA A 73 0.25 -3.45 -3.91
N THR A 74 0.69 -4.57 -3.36
CA THR A 74 0.34 -5.03 -2.01
C THR A 74 1.60 -5.19 -1.19
N VAL A 75 1.54 -4.81 0.08
CA VAL A 75 2.60 -5.00 1.06
C VAL A 75 2.03 -5.56 2.35
N TRP A 76 2.72 -6.51 2.95
CA TRP A 76 2.43 -7.02 4.28
C TRP A 76 3.36 -6.38 5.29
N ILE A 77 2.81 -5.79 6.34
CA ILE A 77 3.57 -5.03 7.34
C ILE A 77 3.30 -5.57 8.72
N SER A 78 4.36 -5.72 9.50
CA SER A 78 4.31 -6.08 10.91
C SER A 78 5.06 -5.05 11.75
N GLY A 79 4.94 -5.16 13.07
CA GLY A 79 5.66 -4.31 14.01
C GLY A 79 5.01 -2.96 14.24
N GLY A 80 5.79 -2.05 14.76
CA GLY A 80 5.35 -0.71 15.12
C GLY A 80 5.10 -0.54 16.62
N THR A 81 5.23 0.69 17.09
CA THR A 81 4.99 1.06 18.48
C THR A 81 3.72 1.89 18.59
N ALA A 82 2.84 1.54 19.52
CA ALA A 82 1.61 2.28 19.76
C ALA A 82 1.90 3.77 20.01
N GLY A 83 1.13 4.63 19.37
CA GLY A 83 1.28 6.09 19.47
C GLY A 83 2.23 6.69 18.43
N ILE A 84 2.86 5.87 17.59
CA ILE A 84 3.80 6.34 16.56
C ILE A 84 3.17 6.21 15.18
N GLU A 85 3.44 7.20 14.32
CA GLU A 85 3.08 7.16 12.91
C GLU A 85 4.31 6.82 12.07
N TYR A 86 4.12 5.94 11.09
CA TYR A 86 5.19 5.49 10.21
C TYR A 86 4.82 5.79 8.76
N SER A 87 5.73 6.38 8.00
CA SER A 87 5.50 6.59 6.58
C SER A 87 5.84 5.35 5.78
N VAL A 88 5.03 5.10 4.74
CA VAL A 88 5.23 4.01 3.79
C VAL A 88 5.10 4.59 2.40
N ALA A 89 6.12 4.41 1.57
CA ALA A 89 6.12 4.87 0.20
C ALA A 89 6.08 3.67 -0.75
N CYS A 90 5.18 3.73 -1.72
CA CYS A 90 5.08 2.75 -2.81
C CYS A 90 5.48 3.45 -4.10
N ARG A 91 6.62 3.06 -4.65
CA ARG A 91 7.10 3.53 -5.94
C ARG A 91 6.91 2.43 -6.96
N ILE A 92 6.26 2.75 -8.08
CA ILE A 92 6.10 1.81 -9.18
C ILE A 92 6.79 2.30 -10.43
N THR A 93 7.24 1.34 -11.23
CA THR A 93 7.66 1.56 -12.63
C THR A 93 6.75 0.71 -13.50
N THR A 94 6.21 1.31 -14.55
CA THR A 94 5.23 0.65 -15.40
C THR A 94 5.89 -0.02 -16.61
N ALA A 95 5.16 -0.91 -17.26
CA ALA A 95 5.60 -1.54 -18.51
C ALA A 95 5.83 -0.49 -19.61
N GLY A 96 5.07 0.61 -19.58
CA GLY A 96 5.25 1.73 -20.51
C GLY A 96 6.38 2.69 -20.16
N GLY A 97 7.13 2.43 -19.07
CA GLY A 97 8.29 3.23 -18.69
C GLY A 97 8.00 4.44 -17.81
N ARG A 98 6.80 4.53 -17.24
CA ARG A 98 6.46 5.60 -16.30
C ARG A 98 6.82 5.19 -14.87
N THR A 99 7.20 6.17 -14.06
CA THR A 99 7.49 5.95 -12.64
C THR A 99 6.69 6.97 -11.82
N ASP A 100 6.06 6.50 -10.74
CA ASP A 100 5.37 7.37 -9.80
C ASP A 100 5.47 6.77 -8.39
N GLU A 101 5.19 7.59 -7.39
CA GLU A 101 5.28 7.19 -5.99
C GLU A 101 4.11 7.76 -5.22
N ARG A 102 3.53 6.93 -4.35
CA ARG A 102 2.49 7.36 -3.41
C ARG A 102 2.95 7.02 -2.00
N THR A 103 2.69 7.93 -1.07
CA THR A 103 3.07 7.77 0.33
C THR A 103 1.81 7.81 1.19
N PHE A 104 1.73 6.89 2.14
CA PHE A 104 0.70 6.91 3.17
C PHE A 104 1.33 6.69 4.54
N ARG A 105 0.55 6.92 5.59
CA ARG A 105 0.99 6.73 6.97
C ARG A 105 0.29 5.53 7.58
N VAL A 106 1.04 4.76 8.34
CA VAL A 106 0.51 3.72 9.20
C VAL A 106 0.54 4.26 10.63
N VAL A 107 -0.63 4.44 11.21
CA VAL A 107 -0.77 4.95 12.59
C VAL A 107 -0.95 3.75 13.49
N VAL A 108 0.02 3.49 14.36
CA VAL A 108 -0.02 2.32 15.23
C VAL A 108 -0.71 2.69 16.54
N ARG A 109 -1.77 1.95 16.87
CA ARG A 109 -2.58 2.16 18.08
C ARG A 109 -3.01 0.83 18.66
N GLU A 110 -3.07 0.78 19.98
CA GLU A 110 -3.70 -0.38 20.65
C GLU A 110 -5.19 -0.42 20.28
N ARG A 111 -5.67 -1.60 19.94
CA ARG A 111 -7.03 -1.78 19.46
C ARG A 111 -7.80 -2.83 20.26
#